data_a26caccf94ea44d10f51f37e3d38ca09
#
_entry.id   a26caccf94ea44d10f51f37e3d38ca09
#
_cell.length_a   1.000
_cell.length_b   1.000
_cell.length_c   1.000
_cell.angle_alpha   90.00
_cell.angle_beta   90.00
_cell.angle_gamma   90.00
#
_symmetry.space_group_name_H-M   'P 1'
#
loop_
_entity.id
_entity.type
_entity.pdbx_description
1 polymer ?
#
loop_
_entity_poly.entity_id
_entity_poly.type
_entity_poly.pdbx_seq_one_letter_code
_entity_poly.pdbx_strand_id
1 'polypeptide(L)'
;MSKRQTLLVATALILISAVLVVSLRSVRLVSAILLFIIALIFLARAFLPLGQRDSASGETEDDLNKSDSPEVFAVGQLFEATMGGMREGLLVVNKDMRVVASNRAAYRLFNPSLPKLESQRLTELTRNPAIYGAFLDALKGEERSGVKVETHGPERQVFDLRVVPLGANGKGAAGALGVFFDITRTERLEIVRQEFLSNVSHELRTPLTAIVAFVETLQTGALDDRESSQRFLSIISKNASRMHVLIDDILELTAIEGGNVQLKLAEVELSDLAGEVSAALSGKATAQQVKIVNEVQKM
;
A
#
# COMPACT_ATOMS: atom_id res chain seq x y z
N MET A 1 0.17 -31.62 28.52
CA MET A 1 0.29 -30.24 29.02
C MET A 1 -1.01 -29.85 29.74
N SER A 2 -0.93 -29.30 30.95
CA SER A 2 -2.15 -28.91 31.69
C SER A 2 -2.80 -27.68 31.01
N LYS A 3 -4.15 -27.54 31.09
CA LYS A 3 -4.91 -26.39 30.56
C LYS A 3 -4.32 -25.03 30.97
N ARG A 4 -3.68 -24.94 32.13
CA ARG A 4 -2.97 -23.74 32.62
C ARG A 4 -1.71 -23.40 31.81
N GLN A 5 -0.96 -24.41 31.36
CA GLN A 5 0.25 -24.19 30.56
C GLN A 5 -0.09 -23.76 29.15
N THR A 6 -1.18 -24.26 28.57
CA THR A 6 -1.65 -23.85 27.25
C THR A 6 -2.16 -22.37 27.26
N LEU A 7 -2.82 -21.97 28.36
CA LEU A 7 -3.29 -20.59 28.52
C LEU A 7 -2.12 -19.60 28.70
N LEU A 8 -1.09 -19.97 29.48
CA LEU A 8 0.12 -19.16 29.67
C LEU A 8 0.94 -18.99 28.40
N VAL A 9 1.04 -20.03 27.57
CA VAL A 9 1.72 -19.95 26.26
C VAL A 9 0.92 -19.09 25.28
N ALA A 10 -0.41 -19.20 25.26
CA ALA A 10 -1.26 -18.36 24.41
C ALA A 10 -1.20 -16.87 24.79
N THR A 11 -1.23 -16.55 26.10
CA THR A 11 -1.10 -15.16 26.56
C THR A 11 0.29 -14.58 26.33
N ALA A 12 1.35 -15.36 26.45
CA ALA A 12 2.71 -14.94 26.13
C ALA A 12 2.89 -14.67 24.64
N LEU A 13 2.32 -15.48 23.75
CA LEU A 13 2.33 -15.28 22.29
C LEU A 13 1.57 -14.02 21.87
N ILE A 14 0.44 -13.74 22.51
CA ILE A 14 -0.35 -12.51 22.26
C ILE A 14 0.43 -11.27 22.69
N LEU A 15 1.10 -11.30 23.86
CA LEU A 15 1.93 -10.21 24.35
C LEU A 15 3.17 -9.96 23.45
N ILE A 16 3.84 -11.03 22.99
CA ILE A 16 4.99 -10.93 22.08
C ILE A 16 4.54 -10.37 20.72
N SER A 17 3.37 -10.76 20.20
CA SER A 17 2.83 -10.21 18.94
C SER A 17 2.49 -8.72 19.07
N ALA A 18 1.94 -8.29 20.21
CA ALA A 18 1.61 -6.88 20.46
C ALA A 18 2.88 -6.00 20.55
N VAL A 19 3.95 -6.48 21.19
CA VAL A 19 5.24 -5.77 21.27
C VAL A 19 5.95 -5.71 19.91
N LEU A 20 5.81 -6.76 19.08
CA LEU A 20 6.39 -6.83 17.75
C LEU A 20 5.70 -5.88 16.74
N VAL A 21 4.40 -5.61 16.92
CA VAL A 21 3.59 -4.69 16.07
C VAL A 21 4.00 -3.22 16.23
N VAL A 22 4.46 -2.82 17.40
CA VAL A 22 4.84 -1.42 17.69
C VAL A 22 6.17 -1.02 17.03
N SER A 23 7.04 -1.97 16.68
CA SER A 23 8.43 -1.68 16.30
C SER A 23 8.74 -1.54 14.79
N LEU A 24 7.86 -1.94 13.83
CA LEU A 24 8.15 -1.86 12.38
C LEU A 24 6.88 -1.69 11.52
N ARG A 25 6.63 -0.49 11.06
CA ARG A 25 5.34 0.04 10.56
C ARG A 25 4.80 -0.43 9.20
N SER A 26 5.46 -1.22 8.36
CA SER A 26 4.92 -1.49 7.01
C SER A 26 4.84 -2.95 6.53
N VAL A 27 5.72 -3.84 6.97
CA VAL A 27 5.72 -5.24 6.49
C VAL A 27 4.98 -6.20 7.45
N ARG A 28 4.66 -5.74 8.65
CA ARG A 28 4.20 -6.61 9.77
C ARG A 28 2.71 -6.62 10.04
N LEU A 29 1.93 -5.74 9.43
CA LEU A 29 0.46 -5.78 9.57
C LEU A 29 -0.10 -7.08 8.99
N VAL A 30 0.45 -7.55 7.88
CA VAL A 30 0.05 -8.78 7.20
C VAL A 30 0.40 -10.01 8.02
N SER A 31 1.61 -10.04 8.63
CA SER A 31 2.02 -11.15 9.49
C SER A 31 1.23 -11.20 10.80
N ALA A 32 0.85 -10.05 11.35
CA ALA A 32 0.05 -9.97 12.57
C ALA A 32 -1.39 -10.47 12.35
N ILE A 33 -2.00 -10.13 11.22
CA ILE A 33 -3.34 -10.62 10.84
C ILE A 33 -3.29 -12.14 10.60
N LEU A 34 -2.24 -12.64 9.95
CA LEU A 34 -2.09 -14.08 9.71
C LEU A 34 -1.87 -14.85 11.01
N LEU A 35 -1.04 -14.35 11.93
CA LEU A 35 -0.83 -14.93 13.25
C LEU A 35 -2.10 -14.89 14.10
N PHE A 36 -2.89 -13.83 13.98
CA PHE A 36 -4.19 -13.72 14.66
C PHE A 36 -5.19 -14.74 14.12
N ILE A 37 -5.25 -14.94 12.81
CA ILE A 37 -6.10 -15.97 12.18
C ILE A 37 -5.65 -17.39 12.59
N ILE A 38 -4.35 -17.65 12.60
CA ILE A 38 -3.80 -18.94 13.05
C ILE A 38 -4.09 -19.17 14.54
N ALA A 39 -3.95 -18.15 15.39
CA ALA A 39 -4.29 -18.23 16.81
C ALA A 39 -5.79 -18.48 17.02
N LEU A 40 -6.66 -17.88 16.21
CA LEU A 40 -8.11 -18.08 16.25
C LEU A 40 -8.49 -19.50 15.84
N ILE A 41 -7.84 -20.07 14.81
CA ILE A 41 -8.03 -21.47 14.37
C ILE A 41 -7.55 -22.45 15.45
N PHE A 42 -6.43 -22.14 16.12
CA PHE A 42 -5.90 -22.98 17.21
C PHE A 42 -6.80 -22.94 18.46
N LEU A 43 -7.34 -21.75 18.76
CA LEU A 43 -8.31 -21.57 19.85
C LEU A 43 -9.62 -22.31 19.56
N ALA A 44 -10.14 -22.22 18.33
CA ALA A 44 -11.33 -22.96 17.90
C ALA A 44 -11.11 -24.48 17.99
N ARG A 45 -9.90 -24.97 17.66
CA ARG A 45 -9.55 -26.40 17.76
C ARG A 45 -9.34 -26.89 19.19
N ALA A 46 -8.98 -26.00 20.13
CA ALA A 46 -8.83 -26.33 21.56
C ALA A 46 -10.19 -26.40 22.29
N PHE A 47 -11.22 -25.77 21.76
CA PHE A 47 -12.57 -25.73 22.36
C PHE A 47 -13.57 -26.68 21.69
N LEU A 48 -13.25 -27.28 20.51
CA LEU A 48 -14.08 -28.30 19.90
C LEU A 48 -13.72 -29.67 20.50
N PRO A 49 -14.62 -30.36 21.23
CA PRO A 49 -14.39 -31.72 21.70
C PRO A 49 -14.30 -32.66 20.50
N LEU A 50 -13.16 -33.33 20.34
CA LEU A 50 -13.00 -34.46 19.44
C LEU A 50 -13.96 -35.58 19.93
N GLY A 51 -15.10 -35.70 19.26
CA GLY A 51 -16.01 -36.80 19.49
C GLY A 51 -15.33 -38.14 19.22
N GLN A 52 -15.12 -38.89 20.28
CA GLN A 52 -14.80 -40.31 20.22
C GLN A 52 -15.91 -41.06 19.44
N ARG A 53 -15.52 -41.70 18.35
CA ARG A 53 -16.34 -42.74 17.73
C ARG A 53 -16.26 -44.00 18.59
N ASP A 54 -17.25 -44.21 19.40
CA ASP A 54 -17.55 -45.55 19.90
C ASP A 54 -18.81 -46.05 19.17
N SER A 55 -18.60 -47.23 18.57
CA SER A 55 -19.62 -48.00 17.87
C SER A 55 -20.57 -48.65 18.89
N ALA A 56 -21.84 -48.30 18.87
CA ALA A 56 -22.89 -49.23 19.34
C ALA A 56 -24.25 -48.83 18.74
N SER A 57 -24.82 -49.75 18.07
CA SER A 57 -26.16 -49.84 17.48
C SER A 57 -27.31 -49.41 18.40
N GLY A 58 -28.29 -48.71 17.86
CA GLY A 58 -29.59 -48.49 18.51
C GLY A 58 -30.38 -47.34 17.84
N GLU A 59 -31.40 -47.74 17.10
CA GLU A 59 -32.37 -46.89 16.41
C GLU A 59 -33.05 -45.90 17.34
N THR A 60 -33.19 -44.64 16.89
CA THR A 60 -34.48 -43.91 16.94
C THR A 60 -34.38 -42.63 16.06
N GLU A 61 -35.34 -42.51 15.17
CA GLU A 61 -35.66 -41.33 14.32
C GLU A 61 -36.10 -40.16 15.19
N ASP A 62 -35.16 -39.36 15.72
CA ASP A 62 -35.53 -38.04 16.35
C ASP A 62 -34.35 -37.02 16.38
N ASP A 63 -33.28 -37.24 15.61
CA ASP A 63 -32.07 -36.36 15.62
C ASP A 63 -31.94 -35.42 14.41
N LEU A 64 -33.02 -35.17 13.67
CA LEU A 64 -32.97 -34.20 12.54
C LEU A 64 -33.13 -32.73 12.95
N ASN A 65 -33.16 -32.42 14.25
CA ASN A 65 -33.39 -31.05 14.73
C ASN A 65 -32.35 -30.52 15.71
N LYS A 66 -31.06 -30.91 15.56
CA LYS A 66 -29.97 -30.47 16.44
C LYS A 66 -28.87 -29.65 15.75
N SER A 67 -29.21 -28.93 14.66
CA SER A 67 -28.23 -28.03 14.01
C SER A 67 -28.33 -26.54 14.45
N ASP A 68 -29.26 -26.23 15.36
CA ASP A 68 -29.43 -24.86 15.86
C ASP A 68 -28.93 -24.67 17.31
N SER A 69 -27.69 -25.03 17.59
CA SER A 69 -27.09 -24.56 18.84
C SER A 69 -26.74 -23.07 18.71
N PRO A 70 -27.14 -22.24 19.70
CA PRO A 70 -26.89 -20.77 19.65
C PRO A 70 -25.41 -20.40 19.44
N GLU A 71 -24.49 -21.29 19.84
CA GLU A 71 -23.06 -21.09 19.63
C GLU A 71 -22.65 -21.24 18.16
N VAL A 72 -23.18 -22.17 17.40
CA VAL A 72 -22.90 -22.37 15.95
C VAL A 72 -23.47 -21.21 15.15
N PHE A 73 -24.67 -20.74 15.52
CA PHE A 73 -25.30 -19.57 14.92
C PHE A 73 -24.47 -18.27 15.15
N ALA A 74 -23.97 -18.09 16.40
CA ALA A 74 -23.14 -16.94 16.74
C ALA A 74 -21.78 -16.95 15.99
N VAL A 75 -21.16 -18.12 15.82
CA VAL A 75 -19.91 -18.27 15.08
C VAL A 75 -20.11 -18.00 13.58
N GLY A 76 -21.22 -18.48 12.99
CA GLY A 76 -21.56 -18.21 11.60
C GLY A 76 -21.79 -16.72 11.33
N GLN A 77 -22.56 -16.05 12.19
CA GLN A 77 -22.79 -14.60 12.07
C GLN A 77 -21.51 -13.78 12.25
N LEU A 78 -20.67 -14.16 13.22
CA LEU A 78 -19.38 -13.49 13.41
C LEU A 78 -18.48 -13.66 12.19
N PHE A 79 -18.45 -14.85 11.60
CA PHE A 79 -17.68 -15.13 10.38
C PHE A 79 -18.20 -14.28 9.20
N GLU A 80 -19.51 -14.25 8.96
CA GLU A 80 -20.12 -13.43 7.91
C GLU A 80 -19.86 -11.94 8.12
N ALA A 81 -20.03 -11.45 9.35
CA ALA A 81 -19.76 -10.05 9.68
C ALA A 81 -18.27 -9.69 9.46
N THR A 82 -17.37 -10.58 9.86
CA THR A 82 -15.94 -10.39 9.65
C THR A 82 -15.59 -10.39 8.17
N MET A 83 -16.05 -11.38 7.42
CA MET A 83 -15.84 -11.48 5.97
C MET A 83 -16.44 -10.30 5.21
N GLY A 84 -17.64 -9.86 5.61
CA GLY A 84 -18.33 -8.72 5.00
C GLY A 84 -17.70 -7.37 5.29
N GLY A 85 -17.04 -7.22 6.45
CA GLY A 85 -16.36 -6.00 6.88
C GLY A 85 -14.93 -5.84 6.36
N MET A 86 -14.31 -6.90 5.83
CA MET A 86 -12.95 -6.83 5.29
C MET A 86 -12.89 -5.99 4.01
N ARG A 87 -11.81 -5.23 3.87
CA ARG A 87 -11.51 -4.46 2.66
C ARG A 87 -10.83 -5.32 1.60
N GLU A 88 -10.11 -6.33 2.03
CA GLU A 88 -9.41 -7.30 1.19
C GLU A 88 -10.42 -8.22 0.51
N GLY A 89 -10.21 -8.46 -0.80
CA GLY A 89 -11.02 -9.42 -1.54
C GLY A 89 -10.63 -10.85 -1.18
N LEU A 90 -11.59 -11.65 -0.74
CA LEU A 90 -11.37 -13.07 -0.43
C LEU A 90 -12.12 -13.94 -1.44
N LEU A 91 -11.43 -14.90 -2.02
CA LEU A 91 -11.96 -15.84 -2.99
C LEU A 91 -11.47 -17.25 -2.68
N VAL A 92 -12.38 -18.16 -2.47
CA VAL A 92 -12.08 -19.59 -2.27
C VAL A 92 -12.49 -20.39 -3.49
N VAL A 93 -11.59 -21.22 -3.99
CA VAL A 93 -11.88 -22.15 -5.10
C VAL A 93 -11.69 -23.60 -4.64
N ASN A 94 -12.46 -24.50 -5.26
CA ASN A 94 -12.29 -25.95 -5.11
C ASN A 94 -11.24 -26.49 -6.10
N LYS A 95 -11.05 -27.84 -6.11
CA LYS A 95 -10.13 -28.53 -7.03
C LYS A 95 -10.44 -28.31 -8.50
N ASP A 96 -11.68 -28.04 -8.84
CA ASP A 96 -12.14 -27.80 -10.24
C ASP A 96 -12.05 -26.34 -10.64
N MET A 97 -11.33 -25.51 -9.85
CA MET A 97 -11.22 -24.06 -10.07
C MET A 97 -12.58 -23.34 -10.08
N ARG A 98 -13.57 -23.86 -9.35
CA ARG A 98 -14.87 -23.21 -9.14
C ARG A 98 -14.86 -22.48 -7.82
N VAL A 99 -15.44 -21.30 -7.82
CA VAL A 99 -15.62 -20.48 -6.62
C VAL A 99 -16.60 -21.16 -5.67
N VAL A 100 -16.17 -21.37 -4.45
CA VAL A 100 -16.95 -21.96 -3.35
C VAL A 100 -17.44 -20.87 -2.40
N ALA A 101 -16.60 -19.85 -2.15
CA ALA A 101 -16.95 -18.73 -1.30
C ALA A 101 -16.22 -17.46 -1.76
N SER A 102 -16.89 -16.34 -1.54
CA SER A 102 -16.35 -15.01 -1.80
C SER A 102 -16.87 -14.02 -0.78
N ASN A 103 -16.12 -12.96 -0.51
CA ASN A 103 -16.63 -11.87 0.29
C ASN A 103 -17.09 -10.71 -0.60
N ARG A 104 -17.71 -9.70 0.02
CA ARG A 104 -18.25 -8.53 -0.69
C ARG A 104 -17.15 -7.76 -1.46
N ALA A 105 -15.92 -7.72 -0.95
CA ALA A 105 -14.82 -7.03 -1.60
C ALA A 105 -14.37 -7.77 -2.88
N ALA A 106 -14.23 -9.09 -2.84
CA ALA A 106 -13.95 -9.91 -4.03
C ALA A 106 -15.07 -9.81 -5.07
N TYR A 107 -16.32 -9.81 -4.64
CA TYR A 107 -17.46 -9.62 -5.53
C TYR A 107 -17.34 -8.31 -6.34
N ARG A 108 -17.00 -7.20 -5.68
CA ARG A 108 -16.81 -5.90 -6.34
C ARG A 108 -15.62 -5.88 -7.29
N LEU A 109 -14.54 -6.60 -6.94
CA LEU A 109 -13.32 -6.68 -7.74
C LEU A 109 -13.57 -7.38 -9.08
N PHE A 110 -14.29 -8.50 -9.08
CA PHE A 110 -14.39 -9.33 -10.29
C PHE A 110 -15.54 -8.89 -11.20
N ASN A 111 -16.74 -8.71 -10.68
CA ASN A 111 -17.86 -8.27 -11.51
C ASN A 111 -19.07 -7.80 -10.67
N PRO A 112 -19.24 -6.51 -10.49
CA PRO A 112 -20.36 -5.97 -9.73
C PRO A 112 -21.72 -6.23 -10.36
N SER A 113 -21.79 -6.65 -11.64
CA SER A 113 -23.04 -6.92 -12.36
C SER A 113 -23.52 -8.36 -12.22
N LEU A 114 -22.68 -9.28 -11.72
CA LEU A 114 -23.08 -10.66 -11.47
C LEU A 114 -23.86 -10.79 -10.15
N PRO A 115 -24.91 -11.64 -10.08
CA PRO A 115 -25.68 -11.82 -8.85
C PRO A 115 -24.88 -12.55 -7.77
N LYS A 116 -23.99 -13.48 -8.15
CA LYS A 116 -23.13 -14.27 -7.25
C LYS A 116 -21.88 -14.72 -7.98
N LEU A 117 -20.75 -14.87 -7.25
CA LEU A 117 -19.51 -15.45 -7.79
C LEU A 117 -19.44 -16.96 -7.57
N GLU A 118 -20.18 -17.49 -6.58
CA GLU A 118 -20.18 -18.91 -6.23
C GLU A 118 -20.63 -19.78 -7.41
N SER A 119 -20.03 -20.95 -7.53
CA SER A 119 -20.19 -21.92 -8.60
C SER A 119 -19.63 -21.52 -9.98
N GLN A 120 -19.21 -20.27 -10.17
CA GLN A 120 -18.53 -19.81 -11.39
C GLN A 120 -17.12 -20.41 -11.48
N ARG A 121 -16.65 -20.67 -12.70
CA ARG A 121 -15.24 -21.01 -12.89
C ARG A 121 -14.36 -19.78 -12.78
N LEU A 122 -13.18 -19.92 -12.20
CA LEU A 122 -12.24 -18.79 -12.09
C LEU A 122 -11.92 -18.16 -13.45
N THR A 123 -11.87 -18.95 -14.52
CA THR A 123 -11.67 -18.48 -15.91
C THR A 123 -12.82 -17.66 -16.47
N GLU A 124 -14.02 -17.78 -15.90
CA GLU A 124 -15.19 -16.96 -16.26
C GLU A 124 -15.15 -15.61 -15.56
N LEU A 125 -14.55 -15.55 -14.36
CA LEU A 125 -14.42 -14.33 -13.57
C LEU A 125 -13.26 -13.46 -14.02
N THR A 126 -12.14 -14.09 -14.41
CA THR A 126 -10.93 -13.37 -14.81
C THR A 126 -10.22 -14.08 -15.95
N ARG A 127 -9.72 -13.27 -16.89
CA ARG A 127 -8.84 -13.75 -17.96
C ARG A 127 -7.36 -13.50 -17.62
N ASN A 128 -7.05 -13.05 -16.41
CA ASN A 128 -5.68 -12.78 -16.01
C ASN A 128 -4.92 -14.08 -15.73
N PRO A 129 -3.88 -14.42 -16.52
CA PRO A 129 -3.14 -15.67 -16.39
C PRO A 129 -2.37 -15.75 -15.06
N ALA A 130 -1.97 -14.61 -14.48
CA ALA A 130 -1.25 -14.60 -13.21
C ALA A 130 -2.16 -15.04 -12.05
N ILE A 131 -3.43 -14.62 -12.04
CA ILE A 131 -4.42 -15.09 -11.05
C ILE A 131 -4.63 -16.59 -11.20
N TYR A 132 -4.90 -17.04 -12.43
CA TYR A 132 -5.15 -18.46 -12.70
C TYR A 132 -3.95 -19.32 -12.29
N GLY A 133 -2.72 -18.92 -12.68
CA GLY A 133 -1.50 -19.63 -12.33
C GLY A 133 -1.29 -19.73 -10.83
N ALA A 134 -1.51 -18.65 -10.07
CA ALA A 134 -1.36 -18.64 -8.62
C ALA A 134 -2.33 -19.61 -7.93
N PHE A 135 -3.58 -19.67 -8.36
CA PHE A 135 -4.54 -20.64 -7.82
C PHE A 135 -4.21 -22.09 -8.23
N LEU A 136 -3.72 -22.30 -9.45
CA LEU A 136 -3.30 -23.63 -9.90
C LEU A 136 -2.12 -24.16 -9.11
N ASP A 137 -1.13 -23.34 -8.80
CA ASP A 137 0.02 -23.72 -7.99
C ASP A 137 -0.40 -23.99 -6.54
N ALA A 138 -1.31 -23.19 -5.98
CA ALA A 138 -1.85 -23.45 -4.65
C ALA A 138 -2.62 -24.78 -4.58
N LEU A 139 -3.35 -25.17 -5.62
CA LEU A 139 -4.00 -26.49 -5.67
C LEU A 139 -2.99 -27.66 -5.74
N LYS A 140 -1.77 -27.42 -6.23
CA LYS A 140 -0.66 -28.39 -6.15
C LYS A 140 -0.01 -28.45 -4.76
N GLY A 141 -0.37 -27.50 -3.87
CA GLY A 141 0.16 -27.39 -2.51
C GLY A 141 1.22 -26.31 -2.32
N GLU A 142 1.49 -25.50 -3.35
CA GLU A 142 2.47 -24.41 -3.31
C GLU A 142 1.79 -23.07 -2.98
N GLU A 143 2.21 -22.42 -1.90
CA GLU A 143 1.77 -21.06 -1.60
C GLU A 143 2.35 -20.06 -2.64
N ARG A 144 1.53 -19.10 -3.09
CA ARG A 144 1.97 -18.00 -3.95
C ARG A 144 1.64 -16.66 -3.28
N SER A 145 2.62 -15.77 -3.25
CA SER A 145 2.49 -14.40 -2.71
C SER A 145 3.18 -13.41 -3.64
N GLY A 146 2.79 -12.12 -3.54
CA GLY A 146 3.40 -11.06 -4.34
C GLY A 146 2.96 -11.10 -5.81
N VAL A 147 1.82 -11.70 -6.14
CA VAL A 147 1.30 -11.73 -7.51
C VAL A 147 0.56 -10.43 -7.78
N LYS A 148 1.20 -9.50 -8.50
CA LYS A 148 0.62 -8.22 -8.86
C LYS A 148 -0.45 -8.37 -9.92
N VAL A 149 -1.63 -7.86 -9.64
CA VAL A 149 -2.81 -7.95 -10.50
C VAL A 149 -3.34 -6.55 -10.76
N GLU A 150 -3.48 -6.19 -12.03
CA GLU A 150 -4.10 -4.92 -12.44
C GLU A 150 -5.49 -5.16 -12.99
N THR A 151 -6.43 -4.30 -12.61
CA THR A 151 -7.80 -4.31 -13.17
C THR A 151 -7.91 -3.29 -14.30
N HIS A 152 -8.68 -3.65 -15.34
CA HIS A 152 -8.93 -2.80 -16.51
C HIS A 152 -10.34 -2.18 -16.40
N GLY A 153 -10.70 -1.63 -15.24
CA GLY A 153 -11.94 -0.90 -15.03
C GLY A 153 -11.81 0.60 -15.39
N PRO A 154 -12.86 1.40 -15.19
CA PRO A 154 -12.81 2.86 -15.38
C PRO A 154 -11.74 3.52 -14.48
N GLU A 155 -11.45 2.93 -13.35
CA GLU A 155 -10.31 3.27 -12.50
C GLU A 155 -9.33 2.09 -12.46
N ARG A 156 -8.08 2.36 -12.84
CA ARG A 156 -6.99 1.38 -12.71
C ARG A 156 -6.73 1.12 -11.23
N GLN A 157 -6.95 -0.10 -10.80
CA GLN A 157 -6.63 -0.58 -9.46
C GLN A 157 -5.53 -1.64 -9.55
N VAL A 158 -4.67 -1.67 -8.54
CA VAL A 158 -3.58 -2.63 -8.42
C VAL A 158 -3.76 -3.41 -7.14
N PHE A 159 -3.74 -4.74 -7.27
CA PHE A 159 -3.88 -5.66 -6.13
C PHE A 159 -2.63 -6.51 -6.00
N ASP A 160 -2.24 -6.78 -4.77
CA ASP A 160 -1.32 -7.85 -4.42
C ASP A 160 -2.13 -9.10 -4.06
N LEU A 161 -1.97 -10.17 -4.84
CA LEU A 161 -2.66 -11.43 -4.64
C LEU A 161 -1.75 -12.42 -3.93
N ARG A 162 -2.25 -12.95 -2.82
CA ARG A 162 -1.68 -14.09 -2.12
C ARG A 162 -2.65 -15.26 -2.20
N VAL A 163 -2.14 -16.43 -2.59
CA VAL A 163 -2.95 -17.65 -2.67
C VAL A 163 -2.32 -18.72 -1.79
N VAL A 164 -3.14 -19.29 -0.91
CA VAL A 164 -2.72 -20.36 0.00
C VAL A 164 -3.54 -21.63 -0.22
N PRO A 165 -2.92 -22.81 -0.16
CA PRO A 165 -3.63 -24.07 -0.28
C PRO A 165 -4.51 -24.33 0.94
N LEU A 166 -5.69 -24.92 0.73
CA LEU A 166 -6.60 -25.36 1.79
C LEU A 166 -6.63 -26.89 1.86
N GLY A 167 -6.43 -27.43 3.08
CA GLY A 167 -6.54 -28.88 3.34
C GLY A 167 -5.48 -29.69 2.59
N ALA A 168 -4.23 -29.22 2.54
CA ALA A 168 -3.12 -29.93 1.90
C ALA A 168 -2.70 -31.15 2.73
N ASN A 169 -3.00 -32.35 2.25
CA ASN A 169 -2.65 -33.63 2.88
C ASN A 169 -1.73 -34.47 1.96
N GLY A 170 -0.58 -33.91 1.53
CA GLY A 170 0.43 -34.68 0.76
C GLY A 170 0.04 -35.15 -0.66
N LYS A 171 -1.23 -35.04 -1.04
CA LYS A 171 -1.77 -35.40 -2.37
C LYS A 171 -2.37 -34.21 -3.16
N GLY A 172 -1.99 -32.99 -2.79
CA GLY A 172 -2.57 -31.76 -3.30
C GLY A 172 -3.57 -31.14 -2.32
N ALA A 173 -4.02 -29.91 -2.60
CA ALA A 173 -4.95 -29.19 -1.76
C ALA A 173 -6.42 -29.54 -2.10
N ALA A 174 -7.31 -29.50 -1.11
CA ALA A 174 -8.74 -29.63 -1.31
C ALA A 174 -9.37 -28.42 -2.00
N GLY A 175 -8.71 -27.27 -1.90
CA GLY A 175 -9.07 -25.99 -2.48
C GLY A 175 -7.94 -24.99 -2.29
N ALA A 176 -8.18 -23.74 -2.68
CA ALA A 176 -7.25 -22.64 -2.49
C ALA A 176 -7.98 -21.38 -2.08
N LEU A 177 -7.39 -20.59 -1.18
CA LEU A 177 -7.86 -19.28 -0.74
C LEU A 177 -6.97 -18.21 -1.36
N GLY A 178 -7.56 -17.32 -2.15
CA GLY A 178 -6.93 -16.11 -2.64
C GLY A 178 -7.34 -14.90 -1.81
N VAL A 179 -6.37 -14.08 -1.44
CA VAL A 179 -6.56 -12.79 -0.76
C VAL A 179 -6.02 -11.68 -1.65
N PHE A 180 -6.85 -10.72 -1.99
CA PHE A 180 -6.52 -9.58 -2.84
C PHE A 180 -6.40 -8.33 -1.97
N PHE A 181 -5.18 -7.83 -1.83
CA PHE A 181 -4.88 -6.59 -1.10
C PHE A 181 -4.86 -5.43 -2.09
N ASP A 182 -5.69 -4.42 -1.88
CA ASP A 182 -5.65 -3.20 -2.69
C ASP A 182 -4.40 -2.38 -2.33
N ILE A 183 -3.43 -2.37 -3.24
CA ILE A 183 -2.18 -1.61 -3.13
C ILE A 183 -2.16 -0.40 -4.06
N THR A 184 -3.30 -0.01 -4.64
CA THR A 184 -3.40 1.07 -5.63
C THR A 184 -2.79 2.37 -5.12
N ARG A 185 -3.09 2.74 -3.87
CA ARG A 185 -2.55 3.96 -3.26
C ARG A 185 -1.03 3.89 -3.08
N THR A 186 -0.54 2.76 -2.61
CA THR A 186 0.90 2.53 -2.39
C THR A 186 1.66 2.58 -3.71
N GLU A 187 1.14 1.93 -4.75
CA GLU A 187 1.72 1.95 -6.09
C GLU A 187 1.74 3.36 -6.70
N ARG A 188 0.63 4.10 -6.56
CA ARG A 188 0.59 5.50 -7.04
C ARG A 188 1.64 6.37 -6.33
N LEU A 189 1.78 6.22 -5.02
CA LEU A 189 2.80 6.96 -4.25
C LEU A 189 4.22 6.58 -4.68
N GLU A 190 4.48 5.30 -4.94
CA GLU A 190 5.80 4.85 -5.39
C GLU A 190 6.13 5.37 -6.80
N ILE A 191 5.16 5.38 -7.72
CA ILE A 191 5.32 5.96 -9.06
C ILE A 191 5.65 7.46 -8.94
N VAL A 192 4.87 8.23 -8.17
CA VAL A 192 5.11 9.67 -7.97
C VAL A 192 6.50 9.91 -7.38
N ARG A 193 6.91 9.08 -6.41
CA ARG A 193 8.26 9.16 -5.83
C ARG A 193 9.37 8.89 -6.85
N GLN A 194 9.19 7.88 -7.70
CA GLN A 194 10.17 7.55 -8.75
C GLN A 194 10.24 8.66 -9.81
N GLU A 195 9.10 9.21 -10.22
CA GLU A 195 9.05 10.35 -11.14
C GLU A 195 9.72 11.58 -10.53
N PHE A 196 9.46 11.88 -9.26
CA PHE A 196 10.12 12.97 -8.54
C PHE A 196 11.65 12.80 -8.54
N LEU A 197 12.16 11.64 -8.14
CA LEU A 197 13.61 11.37 -8.11
C LEU A 197 14.25 11.45 -9.51
N SER A 198 13.54 10.98 -10.53
CA SER A 198 13.97 11.09 -11.93
C SER A 198 14.08 12.56 -12.35
N ASN A 199 13.04 13.34 -12.09
CA ASN A 199 12.99 14.77 -12.44
C ASN A 199 14.08 15.57 -11.72
N VAL A 200 14.26 15.36 -10.42
CA VAL A 200 15.36 15.97 -9.65
C VAL A 200 16.73 15.64 -10.26
N SER A 201 16.94 14.37 -10.62
CA SER A 201 18.20 13.93 -11.23
C SER A 201 18.46 14.62 -12.57
N HIS A 202 17.42 14.79 -13.39
CA HIS A 202 17.53 15.51 -14.66
C HIS A 202 17.77 17.00 -14.48
N GLU A 203 17.04 17.66 -13.57
CA GLU A 203 17.20 19.10 -13.29
C GLU A 203 18.54 19.45 -12.66
N LEU A 204 19.17 18.55 -11.92
CA LEU A 204 20.53 18.71 -11.39
C LEU A 204 21.60 18.42 -12.45
N ARG A 205 21.39 17.43 -13.32
CA ARG A 205 22.39 17.03 -14.32
C ARG A 205 22.67 18.12 -15.34
N THR A 206 21.64 18.81 -15.80
CA THR A 206 21.76 19.85 -16.85
C THR A 206 22.69 21.00 -16.43
N PRO A 207 22.46 21.70 -15.30
CA PRO A 207 23.37 22.77 -14.86
C PRO A 207 24.76 22.25 -14.49
N LEU A 208 24.87 21.04 -13.93
CA LEU A 208 26.15 20.44 -13.60
C LEU A 208 26.99 20.19 -14.86
N THR A 209 26.38 19.63 -15.91
CA THR A 209 27.07 19.41 -17.20
C THR A 209 27.56 20.73 -17.81
N ALA A 210 26.76 21.80 -17.71
CA ALA A 210 27.18 23.11 -18.18
C ALA A 210 28.36 23.65 -17.37
N ILE A 211 28.31 23.52 -16.03
CA ILE A 211 29.45 23.93 -15.16
C ILE A 211 30.71 23.20 -15.56
N VAL A 212 30.67 21.87 -15.68
CA VAL A 212 31.83 21.05 -16.05
C VAL A 212 32.39 21.49 -17.41
N ALA A 213 31.56 21.63 -18.42
CA ALA A 213 32.01 22.03 -19.77
C ALA A 213 32.67 23.41 -19.79
N PHE A 214 32.15 24.40 -19.07
CA PHE A 214 32.74 25.72 -19.00
C PHE A 214 34.01 25.74 -18.17
N VAL A 215 34.12 24.93 -17.12
CA VAL A 215 35.38 24.74 -16.35
C VAL A 215 36.45 24.12 -17.25
N GLU A 216 36.14 23.08 -18.01
CA GLU A 216 37.06 22.45 -18.97
C GLU A 216 37.52 23.45 -20.06
N THR A 217 36.59 24.28 -20.56
CA THR A 217 36.90 25.31 -21.54
C THR A 217 37.87 26.35 -20.95
N LEU A 218 37.69 26.76 -19.70
CA LEU A 218 38.58 27.67 -19.03
C LEU A 218 39.99 27.03 -18.84
N GLN A 219 40.07 25.76 -18.47
CA GLN A 219 41.32 25.03 -18.26
C GLN A 219 42.10 24.83 -19.56
N THR A 220 41.43 24.70 -20.71
CA THR A 220 42.07 24.44 -22.03
C THR A 220 42.51 25.70 -22.76
N GLY A 221 42.54 26.88 -22.12
CA GLY A 221 43.14 28.07 -22.67
C GLY A 221 42.28 29.33 -22.69
N ALA A 222 40.97 29.23 -22.37
CA ALA A 222 40.09 30.41 -22.33
C ALA A 222 40.39 31.37 -21.15
N LEU A 223 41.29 31.00 -20.24
CA LEU A 223 41.76 31.86 -19.14
C LEU A 223 42.58 33.06 -19.64
N ASP A 224 43.23 32.95 -20.79
CA ASP A 224 44.07 33.99 -21.36
C ASP A 224 43.25 35.13 -21.98
N ASP A 225 41.99 34.86 -22.33
CA ASP A 225 41.03 35.90 -22.79
C ASP A 225 40.14 36.35 -21.63
N ARG A 226 40.37 37.55 -21.16
CA ARG A 226 39.68 38.13 -20.01
C ARG A 226 38.17 38.28 -20.20
N GLU A 227 37.71 38.58 -21.41
CA GLU A 227 36.27 38.76 -21.70
C GLU A 227 35.57 37.42 -21.69
N SER A 228 36.10 36.42 -22.40
CA SER A 228 35.57 35.07 -22.43
C SER A 228 35.60 34.42 -21.04
N SER A 229 36.67 34.59 -20.25
CA SER A 229 36.76 34.09 -18.88
C SER A 229 35.65 34.65 -17.98
N GLN A 230 35.41 35.97 -18.02
CA GLN A 230 34.36 36.57 -17.21
C GLN A 230 32.97 36.08 -17.60
N ARG A 231 32.74 35.90 -18.89
CA ARG A 231 31.49 35.34 -19.40
C ARG A 231 31.27 33.91 -18.92
N PHE A 232 32.28 33.04 -19.02
CA PHE A 232 32.15 31.65 -18.59
C PHE A 232 31.98 31.52 -17.08
N LEU A 233 32.70 32.30 -16.28
CA LEU A 233 32.52 32.37 -14.84
C LEU A 233 31.12 32.84 -14.45
N SER A 234 30.54 33.80 -15.18
CA SER A 234 29.18 34.25 -14.97
C SER A 234 28.16 33.12 -15.24
N ILE A 235 28.38 32.32 -16.31
CA ILE A 235 27.50 31.18 -16.62
C ILE A 235 27.62 30.09 -15.55
N ILE A 236 28.85 29.78 -15.09
CA ILE A 236 29.09 28.83 -14.00
C ILE A 236 28.38 29.28 -12.73
N SER A 237 28.57 30.55 -12.32
CA SER A 237 27.92 31.13 -11.15
C SER A 237 26.38 31.05 -11.23
N LYS A 238 25.78 31.37 -12.38
CA LYS A 238 24.35 31.28 -12.61
C LYS A 238 23.81 29.86 -12.48
N ASN A 239 24.53 28.86 -13.04
CA ASN A 239 24.13 27.47 -12.93
C ASN A 239 24.29 26.92 -11.51
N ALA A 240 25.36 27.31 -10.81
CA ALA A 240 25.57 26.93 -9.40
C ALA A 240 24.47 27.54 -8.50
N SER A 241 24.11 28.82 -8.71
CA SER A 241 22.99 29.45 -7.97
C SER A 241 21.65 28.77 -8.25
N ARG A 242 21.39 28.35 -9.50
CA ARG A 242 20.18 27.61 -9.86
C ARG A 242 20.15 26.24 -9.13
N MET A 243 21.27 25.53 -9.07
CA MET A 243 21.36 24.27 -8.32
C MET A 243 21.10 24.48 -6.84
N HIS A 244 21.65 25.53 -6.24
CA HIS A 244 21.44 25.85 -4.82
C HIS A 244 19.95 26.04 -4.51
N VAL A 245 19.25 26.86 -5.31
CA VAL A 245 17.80 27.09 -5.14
C VAL A 245 17.03 25.76 -5.26
N LEU A 246 17.36 24.92 -6.25
CA LEU A 246 16.68 23.62 -6.41
C LEU A 246 16.90 22.69 -5.21
N ILE A 247 18.10 22.70 -4.64
CA ILE A 247 18.41 21.90 -3.44
C ILE A 247 17.60 22.42 -2.25
N ASP A 248 17.53 23.74 -2.07
CA ASP A 248 16.75 24.34 -0.99
C ASP A 248 15.26 24.00 -1.10
N ASP A 249 14.68 24.09 -2.32
CA ASP A 249 13.31 23.70 -2.60
C ASP A 249 13.03 22.24 -2.24
N ILE A 250 13.97 21.31 -2.56
CA ILE A 250 13.86 19.88 -2.22
C ILE A 250 13.93 19.67 -0.71
N LEU A 251 14.82 20.35 -0.01
CA LEU A 251 14.95 20.25 1.45
C LEU A 251 13.70 20.78 2.14
N GLU A 252 13.14 21.90 1.67
CA GLU A 252 11.89 22.45 2.19
C GLU A 252 10.72 21.48 1.99
N LEU A 253 10.58 20.92 0.77
CA LEU A 253 9.56 19.92 0.48
C LEU A 253 9.70 18.69 1.39
N THR A 254 10.92 18.20 1.58
CA THR A 254 11.20 17.05 2.47
C THR A 254 10.83 17.35 3.92
N ALA A 255 11.08 18.58 4.39
CA ALA A 255 10.71 19.00 5.74
C ALA A 255 9.18 19.07 5.91
N ILE A 256 8.46 19.55 4.88
CA ILE A 256 6.98 19.61 4.87
C ILE A 256 6.39 18.18 4.89
N GLU A 257 6.86 17.30 4.01
CA GLU A 257 6.40 15.90 3.94
C GLU A 257 6.71 15.11 5.22
N GLY A 258 7.85 15.40 5.85
CA GLY A 258 8.26 14.80 7.14
C GLY A 258 7.46 15.30 8.33
N GLY A 259 6.57 16.28 8.16
CA GLY A 259 5.80 16.90 9.25
C GLY A 259 6.68 17.69 10.24
N ASN A 260 7.91 18.01 9.87
CA ASN A 260 8.88 18.69 10.74
C ASN A 260 8.76 20.23 10.68
N VAL A 261 7.84 20.76 9.88
CA VAL A 261 7.62 22.20 9.78
C VAL A 261 6.80 22.68 10.98
N GLN A 262 7.44 23.39 11.88
CA GLN A 262 6.77 24.08 12.98
C GLN A 262 6.26 25.43 12.48
N LEU A 263 4.95 25.56 12.31
CA LEU A 263 4.33 26.84 12.02
C LEU A 263 4.37 27.73 13.27
N LYS A 264 5.06 28.86 13.19
CA LYS A 264 4.98 29.94 14.18
C LYS A 264 3.81 30.85 13.80
N LEU A 265 2.66 30.60 14.38
CA LEU A 265 1.51 31.48 14.17
C LEU A 265 1.77 32.82 14.87
N ALA A 266 1.69 33.91 14.10
CA ALA A 266 1.78 35.28 14.56
C ALA A 266 0.68 36.12 13.89
N GLU A 267 0.23 37.16 14.55
CA GLU A 267 -0.64 38.16 13.92
C GLU A 267 0.17 38.94 12.89
N VAL A 268 -0.31 38.98 11.66
CA VAL A 268 0.34 39.65 10.53
C VAL A 268 -0.63 40.65 9.92
N GLU A 269 -0.22 41.90 9.84
CA GLU A 269 -0.96 42.92 9.13
C GLU A 269 -0.85 42.71 7.61
N LEU A 270 -1.97 42.39 6.97
CA LEU A 270 -1.99 42.04 5.52
C LEU A 270 -1.50 43.17 4.62
N SER A 271 -1.75 44.42 5.01
CA SER A 271 -1.27 45.61 4.28
C SER A 271 0.24 45.70 4.24
N ASP A 272 0.91 45.39 5.37
CA ASP A 272 2.35 45.45 5.50
C ASP A 272 2.99 44.29 4.70
N LEU A 273 2.46 43.07 4.80
CA LEU A 273 2.88 41.93 4.01
C LEU A 273 2.74 42.18 2.50
N ALA A 274 1.62 42.70 2.06
CA ALA A 274 1.38 43.05 0.66
C ALA A 274 2.36 44.13 0.19
N GLY A 275 2.69 45.10 1.05
CA GLY A 275 3.72 46.12 0.79
C GLY A 275 5.12 45.51 0.61
N GLU A 276 5.54 44.62 1.50
CA GLU A 276 6.83 43.93 1.39
C GLU A 276 6.96 43.10 0.12
N VAL A 277 5.93 42.31 -0.22
CA VAL A 277 5.90 41.51 -1.44
C VAL A 277 5.95 42.37 -2.67
N SER A 278 5.19 43.48 -2.69
CA SER A 278 5.19 44.44 -3.80
C SER A 278 6.57 45.09 -3.98
N ALA A 279 7.23 45.47 -2.90
CA ALA A 279 8.58 46.01 -2.92
C ALA A 279 9.60 45.01 -3.46
N ALA A 280 9.53 43.73 -3.00
CA ALA A 280 10.40 42.67 -3.48
C ALA A 280 10.24 42.38 -4.98
N LEU A 281 9.03 42.51 -5.52
CA LEU A 281 8.73 42.28 -6.93
C LEU A 281 8.95 43.51 -7.82
N SER A 282 9.17 44.71 -7.27
CA SER A 282 9.26 45.97 -7.98
C SER A 282 10.31 45.97 -9.09
N GLY A 283 11.48 45.39 -8.84
CA GLY A 283 12.57 45.28 -9.83
C GLY A 283 12.18 44.42 -11.04
N LYS A 284 11.51 43.27 -10.80
CA LYS A 284 11.00 42.42 -11.90
C LYS A 284 9.87 43.09 -12.66
N ALA A 285 8.97 43.77 -11.96
CA ALA A 285 7.84 44.49 -12.56
C ALA A 285 8.34 45.58 -13.47
N THR A 286 9.30 46.39 -13.01
CA THR A 286 9.93 47.45 -13.81
C THR A 286 10.62 46.89 -15.06
N ALA A 287 11.38 45.83 -14.93
CA ALA A 287 12.05 45.17 -16.07
C ALA A 287 11.07 44.63 -17.12
N GLN A 288 9.88 44.24 -16.71
CA GLN A 288 8.81 43.74 -17.59
C GLN A 288 7.74 44.78 -17.95
N GLN A 289 7.95 46.04 -17.57
CA GLN A 289 7.00 47.16 -17.79
C GLN A 289 5.59 46.87 -17.19
N VAL A 290 5.51 46.14 -16.08
CA VAL A 290 4.27 45.83 -15.36
C VAL A 290 4.14 46.78 -14.16
N LYS A 291 2.95 47.36 -13.95
CA LYS A 291 2.64 48.17 -12.77
C LYS A 291 1.97 47.31 -11.70
N ILE A 292 2.57 47.24 -10.51
CA ILE A 292 1.95 46.61 -9.34
C ILE A 292 1.09 47.65 -8.63
N VAL A 293 -0.16 47.36 -8.37
CA VAL A 293 -1.09 48.19 -7.59
C VAL A 293 -1.51 47.41 -6.36
N ASN A 294 -1.23 47.95 -5.16
CA ASN A 294 -1.64 47.37 -3.90
C ASN A 294 -2.87 48.11 -3.39
N GLU A 295 -4.01 47.42 -3.32
CA GLU A 295 -5.30 47.98 -2.85
C GLU A 295 -5.67 47.41 -1.44
N VAL A 296 -4.76 46.73 -0.76
CA VAL A 296 -5.00 46.21 0.56
C VAL A 296 -5.04 47.38 1.56
N GLN A 297 -6.20 47.54 2.19
CA GLN A 297 -6.39 48.58 3.21
C GLN A 297 -5.86 48.09 4.55
N LYS A 298 -5.28 49.01 5.32
CA LYS A 298 -4.89 48.76 6.71
C LYS A 298 -6.15 48.59 7.56
N MET A 299 -6.30 47.44 8.24
CA MET A 299 -7.41 47.24 9.16
C MET A 299 -7.04 47.78 10.54
#